data_4263bdc8cff797f6b8e5c99d07ce3f68
#
_entry.id   4263bdc8cff797f6b8e5c99d07ce3f68
#
_cell.length_a   1.000
_cell.length_b   1.000
_cell.length_c   1.000
_cell.angle_alpha   90.00
_cell.angle_beta   90.00
_cell.angle_gamma   90.00
#
_symmetry.space_group_name_H-M   'P 1'
#
loop_
_entity.id
_entity.type
_entity.pdbx_description
1 polymer ?
#
loop_
_entity_poly.entity_id
_entity_poly.type
_entity_poly.pdbx_seq_one_letter_code
_entity_poly.pdbx_strand_id
1 'polypeptide(L)'
;MFKEIFTRLIRHLPSRLIRRDPLPGAQQTANAPIPPSLSAHCLKMAVMPEEELWNTFDTHPEGLNQAEVEVAREKHGENKLPAQQPSPWWVHLWVCYRNPFNILLTILGGISYATEDLFAAGVIALMVAISTLLNFIQEARSTKAADALKAMVSNTATVLRVINDKGENGWLEIPIDQLVPGDIIKLAAGDMIPADLRILQARDLFVAQASLTGESLPVEKAATTRQPEHSNPLECDTLCFMGTTVVSGTAQAMVIATGANTWFGQLAGRVSEQESEPNA
;
A
#
# COMPACT_ATOMS: atom_id res chain seq x y z
N MET A 1 -17.12 -23.55 39.67
CA MET A 1 -18.18 -22.54 39.37
C MET A 1 -17.68 -21.46 38.38
N PHE A 2 -16.57 -20.75 38.64
CA PHE A 2 -16.06 -19.71 37.71
C PHE A 2 -15.58 -20.27 36.34
N LYS A 3 -14.95 -21.44 36.34
CA LYS A 3 -14.45 -22.10 35.10
C LYS A 3 -15.59 -22.52 34.14
N GLU A 4 -16.72 -22.97 34.67
CA GLU A 4 -17.85 -23.40 33.85
C GLU A 4 -18.63 -22.23 33.27
N ILE A 5 -18.72 -21.10 33.99
CA ILE A 5 -19.35 -19.86 33.47
C ILE A 5 -18.51 -19.29 32.35
N PHE A 6 -17.17 -19.29 32.48
CA PHE A 6 -16.24 -18.81 31.45
C PHE A 6 -16.28 -19.68 30.19
N THR A 7 -16.41 -21.01 30.33
CA THR A 7 -16.51 -21.92 29.18
C THR A 7 -17.86 -21.79 28.44
N ARG A 8 -18.94 -21.50 29.16
CA ARG A 8 -20.23 -21.19 28.53
C ARG A 8 -20.26 -19.84 27.81
N LEU A 9 -19.57 -18.82 28.35
CA LEU A 9 -19.48 -17.49 27.74
C LEU A 9 -18.69 -17.53 26.43
N ILE A 10 -17.61 -18.33 26.37
CA ILE A 10 -16.80 -18.51 25.15
C ILE A 10 -17.57 -19.28 24.05
N ARG A 11 -18.50 -20.16 24.43
CA ARG A 11 -19.31 -20.94 23.45
C ARG A 11 -20.35 -20.12 22.71
N HIS A 12 -20.70 -18.94 23.21
CA HIS A 12 -21.66 -18.02 22.59
C HIS A 12 -21.00 -16.79 21.94
N LEU A 13 -19.66 -16.68 22.01
CA LEU A 13 -18.98 -15.65 21.21
C LEU A 13 -18.99 -16.06 19.73
N PRO A 14 -19.45 -15.18 18.84
CA PRO A 14 -19.41 -15.47 17.41
C PRO A 14 -17.98 -15.77 17.00
N SER A 15 -17.80 -16.83 16.24
CA SER A 15 -16.50 -17.37 15.79
C SER A 15 -15.58 -16.34 15.09
N ARG A 16 -16.13 -15.18 14.74
CA ARG A 16 -15.40 -14.03 14.18
C ARG A 16 -14.43 -13.35 15.16
N LEU A 17 -14.58 -13.56 16.47
CA LEU A 17 -13.69 -12.95 17.48
C LEU A 17 -12.49 -13.83 17.85
N ILE A 18 -12.47 -15.11 17.47
CA ILE A 18 -11.44 -16.09 17.84
C ILE A 18 -10.50 -16.41 16.67
N ARG A 19 -10.91 -16.17 15.45
CA ARG A 19 -10.08 -16.31 14.25
C ARG A 19 -9.34 -14.99 14.00
N ARG A 20 -8.05 -14.98 14.23
CA ARG A 20 -7.15 -14.08 13.50
C ARG A 20 -7.13 -14.60 12.08
N ASP A 21 -8.11 -14.20 11.31
CA ASP A 21 -8.02 -14.38 9.86
C ASP A 21 -6.78 -13.61 9.39
N PRO A 22 -5.92 -14.23 8.57
CA PRO A 22 -4.86 -13.49 7.91
C PRO A 22 -5.53 -12.33 7.18
N LEU A 23 -4.91 -11.13 7.27
CA LEU A 23 -5.40 -9.85 6.74
C LEU A 23 -6.32 -10.06 5.54
N PRO A 24 -7.60 -9.62 5.57
CA PRO A 24 -8.59 -9.98 4.55
C PRO A 24 -8.31 -9.41 3.15
N GLY A 25 -7.13 -8.85 2.89
CA GLY A 25 -6.72 -8.31 1.61
C GLY A 25 -5.98 -9.28 0.66
N ALA A 26 -5.23 -10.26 1.19
CA ALA A 26 -4.30 -11.01 0.34
C ALA A 26 -4.96 -12.07 -0.58
N GLN A 27 -6.12 -12.63 -0.19
CA GLN A 27 -6.82 -13.64 -1.02
C GLN A 27 -7.92 -13.04 -1.90
N GLN A 28 -8.44 -11.84 -1.58
CA GLN A 28 -9.44 -11.17 -2.40
C GLN A 28 -8.85 -10.42 -3.59
N THR A 29 -7.59 -10.02 -3.53
CA THR A 29 -6.90 -9.35 -4.64
C THR A 29 -6.62 -10.28 -5.82
N ALA A 30 -6.44 -11.58 -5.61
CA ALA A 30 -6.16 -12.55 -6.67
C ALA A 30 -7.35 -12.79 -7.63
N ASN A 31 -8.60 -12.49 -7.21
CA ASN A 31 -9.82 -12.74 -7.99
C ASN A 31 -10.58 -11.46 -8.42
N ALA A 32 -10.05 -10.27 -8.16
CA ALA A 32 -10.69 -9.04 -8.64
C ALA A 32 -10.58 -8.96 -10.17
N PRO A 33 -11.68 -8.71 -10.90
CA PRO A 33 -11.62 -8.59 -12.36
C PRO A 33 -10.75 -7.41 -12.76
N ILE A 34 -9.65 -7.72 -13.43
CA ILE A 34 -8.65 -6.75 -13.89
C ILE A 34 -9.26 -5.90 -15.00
N PRO A 35 -9.10 -4.56 -14.99
CA PRO A 35 -9.56 -3.73 -16.09
C PRO A 35 -8.90 -4.15 -17.41
N PRO A 36 -9.66 -4.40 -18.47
CA PRO A 36 -9.09 -4.73 -19.77
C PRO A 36 -8.11 -3.65 -20.29
N SER A 37 -8.34 -2.39 -19.93
CA SER A 37 -7.46 -1.26 -20.28
C SER A 37 -6.09 -1.34 -19.62
N LEU A 38 -6.03 -1.75 -18.34
CA LEU A 38 -4.76 -1.91 -17.62
C LEU A 38 -3.95 -3.09 -18.16
N SER A 39 -4.64 -4.23 -18.40
CA SER A 39 -3.98 -5.40 -19.01
C SER A 39 -3.42 -5.07 -20.38
N ALA A 40 -4.19 -4.39 -21.23
CA ALA A 40 -3.74 -3.99 -22.57
C ALA A 40 -2.56 -3.03 -22.51
N HIS A 41 -2.55 -2.09 -21.56
CA HIS A 41 -1.43 -1.17 -21.36
C HIS A 41 -0.17 -1.90 -20.94
N CYS A 42 -0.24 -2.79 -19.95
CA CYS A 42 0.90 -3.59 -19.49
C CYS A 42 1.43 -4.50 -20.61
N LEU A 43 0.55 -5.17 -21.36
CA LEU A 43 0.95 -6.02 -22.48
C LEU A 43 1.65 -5.22 -23.58
N LYS A 44 1.18 -4.01 -23.88
CA LYS A 44 1.85 -3.11 -24.81
C LYS A 44 3.26 -2.78 -24.32
N MET A 45 3.42 -2.43 -23.04
CA MET A 45 4.74 -2.13 -22.44
C MET A 45 5.66 -3.36 -22.43
N ALA A 46 5.12 -4.57 -22.29
CA ALA A 46 5.90 -5.80 -22.26
C ALA A 46 6.67 -6.08 -23.56
N VAL A 47 6.05 -5.79 -24.71
CA VAL A 47 6.61 -6.07 -26.04
C VAL A 47 7.23 -4.84 -26.71
N MET A 48 7.12 -3.66 -26.08
CA MET A 48 7.62 -2.41 -26.64
C MET A 48 9.15 -2.44 -26.76
N PRO A 49 9.73 -2.04 -27.92
CA PRO A 49 11.18 -1.88 -28.09
C PRO A 49 11.74 -0.82 -27.13
N GLU A 50 13.01 -0.98 -26.74
CA GLU A 50 13.64 -0.02 -25.81
C GLU A 50 13.65 1.42 -26.32
N GLU A 51 13.89 1.62 -27.62
CA GLU A 51 13.89 2.96 -28.24
C GLU A 51 12.53 3.65 -28.10
N GLU A 52 11.45 2.90 -28.21
CA GLU A 52 10.09 3.42 -28.04
C GLU A 52 9.76 3.69 -26.57
N LEU A 53 10.32 2.88 -25.64
CA LEU A 53 10.20 3.11 -24.20
C LEU A 53 10.88 4.41 -23.79
N TRP A 54 12.11 4.68 -24.27
CA TRP A 54 12.81 5.93 -24.00
C TRP A 54 12.01 7.15 -24.45
N ASN A 55 11.42 7.09 -25.65
CA ASN A 55 10.57 8.18 -26.16
C ASN A 55 9.24 8.31 -25.41
N THR A 56 8.65 7.20 -24.97
CA THR A 56 7.34 7.21 -24.28
C THR A 56 7.43 7.86 -22.91
N PHE A 57 8.53 7.67 -22.21
CA PHE A 57 8.75 8.18 -20.85
C PHE A 57 9.66 9.42 -20.81
N ASP A 58 9.99 10.00 -21.97
CA ASP A 58 10.89 11.17 -22.09
C ASP A 58 12.18 10.98 -21.27
N THR A 59 12.80 9.79 -21.39
CA THR A 59 13.98 9.39 -20.62
C THR A 59 15.13 8.94 -21.52
N HIS A 60 16.31 8.78 -20.95
CA HIS A 60 17.51 8.38 -21.67
C HIS A 60 18.27 7.27 -20.94
N PRO A 61 19.15 6.50 -21.65
CA PRO A 61 19.97 5.45 -21.03
C PRO A 61 20.88 5.92 -19.90
N GLU A 62 21.19 7.23 -19.85
CA GLU A 62 22.04 7.87 -18.84
C GLU A 62 21.27 8.25 -17.57
N GLY A 63 19.94 8.08 -17.58
CA GLY A 63 19.04 8.44 -16.47
C GLY A 63 18.51 9.86 -16.55
N LEU A 64 17.49 10.14 -15.76
CA LEU A 64 16.82 11.44 -15.70
C LEU A 64 17.66 12.48 -14.95
N ASN A 65 17.60 13.73 -15.39
CA ASN A 65 18.11 14.85 -14.61
C ASN A 65 17.07 15.38 -13.60
N GLN A 66 17.46 16.28 -12.70
CA GLN A 66 16.59 16.78 -11.64
C GLN A 66 15.35 17.51 -12.19
N ALA A 67 15.48 18.26 -13.28
CA ALA A 67 14.36 18.97 -13.89
C ALA A 67 13.34 18.03 -14.52
N GLU A 68 13.82 16.98 -15.20
CA GLU A 68 12.97 15.94 -15.79
C GLU A 68 12.24 15.13 -14.73
N VAL A 69 12.91 14.82 -13.61
CA VAL A 69 12.27 14.17 -12.44
C VAL A 69 11.15 15.03 -11.88
N GLU A 70 11.34 16.35 -11.78
CA GLU A 70 10.31 17.26 -11.28
C GLU A 70 9.09 17.31 -12.20
N VAL A 71 9.31 17.40 -13.51
CA VAL A 71 8.25 17.35 -14.52
C VAL A 71 7.51 16.01 -14.47
N ALA A 72 8.22 14.89 -14.38
CA ALA A 72 7.62 13.57 -14.27
C ALA A 72 6.81 13.42 -12.97
N ARG A 73 7.29 13.99 -11.86
CA ARG A 73 6.58 14.00 -10.57
C ARG A 73 5.31 14.84 -10.61
N GLU A 74 5.32 16.00 -11.26
CA GLU A 74 4.12 16.83 -11.44
C GLU A 74 3.07 16.10 -12.30
N LYS A 75 3.51 15.39 -13.33
CA LYS A 75 2.64 14.65 -14.25
C LYS A 75 2.03 13.38 -13.65
N HIS A 76 2.80 12.61 -12.90
CA HIS A 76 2.44 11.27 -12.43
C HIS A 76 2.21 11.16 -10.91
N GLY A 77 2.60 12.18 -10.14
CA GLY A 77 2.53 12.18 -8.68
C GLY A 77 3.68 11.40 -8.02
N GLU A 78 3.62 11.31 -6.70
CA GLU A 78 4.57 10.53 -5.91
C GLU A 78 4.24 9.03 -5.97
N ASN A 79 5.25 8.18 -5.82
CA ASN A 79 5.08 6.72 -5.76
C ASN A 79 4.53 6.28 -4.39
N LYS A 80 3.33 6.72 -4.09
CA LYS A 80 2.57 6.36 -2.89
C LYS A 80 1.29 5.66 -3.29
N LEU A 81 1.03 4.51 -2.68
CA LEU A 81 -0.31 3.92 -2.76
C LEU A 81 -1.32 4.90 -2.18
N PRO A 82 -2.55 4.96 -2.71
CA PRO A 82 -3.60 5.74 -2.08
C PRO A 82 -3.75 5.24 -0.65
N ALA A 83 -3.06 5.92 0.28
CA ALA A 83 -3.26 5.70 1.69
C ALA A 83 -4.74 5.96 1.96
N GLN A 84 -5.39 5.11 2.73
CA GLN A 84 -6.70 5.42 3.27
C GLN A 84 -6.62 6.85 3.79
N GLN A 85 -7.43 7.72 3.20
CA GLN A 85 -7.41 9.14 3.57
C GLN A 85 -7.55 9.21 5.10
N PRO A 86 -6.70 9.95 5.80
CA PRO A 86 -6.76 10.02 7.24
C PRO A 86 -8.16 10.46 7.62
N SER A 87 -8.87 9.62 8.37
CA SER A 87 -10.23 9.90 8.80
C SER A 87 -10.26 11.26 9.47
N PRO A 88 -11.24 12.14 9.18
CA PRO A 88 -11.31 13.45 9.79
C PRO A 88 -11.33 13.32 11.32
N TRP A 89 -10.71 14.26 12.03
CA TRP A 89 -10.52 14.22 13.49
C TRP A 89 -11.80 13.96 14.30
N TRP A 90 -12.96 14.39 13.78
CA TRP A 90 -14.29 14.16 14.39
C TRP A 90 -14.72 12.70 14.35
N VAL A 91 -14.33 11.95 13.28
CA VAL A 91 -14.57 10.50 13.21
C VAL A 91 -13.73 9.78 14.27
N HIS A 92 -12.46 10.16 14.45
CA HIS A 92 -11.64 9.64 15.54
C HIS A 92 -12.25 9.94 16.91
N LEU A 93 -12.74 11.17 17.12
CA LEU A 93 -13.42 11.54 18.35
C LEU A 93 -14.67 10.67 18.59
N TRP A 94 -15.45 10.43 17.53
CA TRP A 94 -16.64 9.57 17.59
C TRP A 94 -16.28 8.12 17.91
N VAL A 95 -15.21 7.59 17.34
CA VAL A 95 -14.70 6.25 17.64
C VAL A 95 -14.26 6.14 19.10
N CYS A 96 -13.53 7.13 19.63
CA CYS A 96 -13.13 7.19 21.04
C CYS A 96 -14.34 7.28 22.00
N TYR A 97 -15.38 8.03 21.61
CA TYR A 97 -16.63 8.11 22.39
C TYR A 97 -17.40 6.80 22.39
N ARG A 98 -17.40 6.04 21.28
CA ARG A 98 -18.15 4.78 21.11
C ARG A 98 -17.61 3.61 21.94
N ASN A 99 -16.68 3.86 22.85
CA ASN A 99 -16.23 2.88 23.84
C ASN A 99 -17.45 2.41 24.68
N PRO A 100 -17.66 1.09 24.88
CA PRO A 100 -18.79 0.54 25.65
C PRO A 100 -18.94 1.16 27.04
N PHE A 101 -17.83 1.51 27.67
CA PHE A 101 -17.82 2.18 28.98
C PHE A 101 -18.44 3.59 28.92
N ASN A 102 -18.08 4.39 27.92
CA ASN A 102 -18.62 5.73 27.73
C ASN A 102 -20.12 5.70 27.37
N ILE A 103 -20.55 4.70 26.60
CA ILE A 103 -21.98 4.50 26.29
C ILE A 103 -22.77 4.18 27.58
N LEU A 104 -22.25 3.27 28.42
CA LEU A 104 -22.87 2.91 29.68
C LEU A 104 -22.99 4.14 30.60
N LEU A 105 -21.93 4.92 30.74
CA LEU A 105 -21.93 6.15 31.53
C LEU A 105 -22.93 7.19 30.97
N THR A 106 -23.04 7.30 29.67
CA THR A 106 -23.99 8.23 29.03
C THR A 106 -25.43 7.82 29.32
N ILE A 107 -25.73 6.51 29.27
CA ILE A 107 -27.06 5.99 29.65
C ILE A 107 -27.34 6.29 31.13
N LEU A 108 -26.36 6.03 32.01
CA LEU A 108 -26.50 6.30 33.44
C LEU A 108 -26.71 7.81 33.73
N GLY A 109 -25.93 8.67 33.03
CA GLY A 109 -26.12 10.12 33.12
C GLY A 109 -27.48 10.59 32.64
N GLY A 110 -28.02 9.95 31.58
CA GLY A 110 -29.39 10.20 31.11
C GLY A 110 -30.48 9.81 32.15
N ILE A 111 -30.27 8.70 32.85
CA ILE A 111 -31.16 8.28 33.94
C ILE A 111 -31.10 9.28 35.13
N SER A 112 -29.89 9.68 35.53
CA SER A 112 -29.71 10.70 36.60
C SER A 112 -30.37 12.02 36.23
N TYR A 113 -30.28 12.45 34.99
CA TYR A 113 -30.94 13.64 34.49
C TYR A 113 -32.47 13.50 34.56
N ALA A 114 -33.03 12.33 34.18
CA ALA A 114 -34.46 12.06 34.22
C ALA A 114 -35.04 11.97 35.65
N THR A 115 -34.17 11.64 36.63
CA THR A 115 -34.54 11.63 38.07
C THR A 115 -34.33 12.98 38.76
N GLU A 116 -34.07 14.05 37.99
CA GLU A 116 -33.83 15.42 38.46
C GLU A 116 -32.52 15.58 39.30
N ASP A 117 -31.65 14.58 39.34
CA ASP A 117 -30.34 14.67 39.98
C ASP A 117 -29.31 15.31 39.03
N LEU A 118 -29.41 16.63 38.90
CA LEU A 118 -28.54 17.43 38.01
C LEU A 118 -27.08 17.39 38.45
N PHE A 119 -26.79 17.20 39.74
CA PHE A 119 -25.41 17.14 40.23
C PHE A 119 -24.75 15.84 39.77
N ALA A 120 -25.40 14.69 39.97
CA ALA A 120 -24.87 13.42 39.51
C ALA A 120 -24.75 13.37 37.98
N ALA A 121 -25.74 13.85 37.23
CA ALA A 121 -25.69 13.96 35.78
C ALA A 121 -24.50 14.81 35.30
N GLY A 122 -24.23 15.95 35.97
CA GLY A 122 -23.08 16.82 35.66
C GLY A 122 -21.72 16.15 35.90
N VAL A 123 -21.56 15.42 36.99
CA VAL A 123 -20.34 14.65 37.29
C VAL A 123 -20.11 13.56 36.27
N ILE A 124 -21.16 12.82 35.88
CA ILE A 124 -21.06 11.76 34.86
C ILE A 124 -20.69 12.35 33.51
N ALA A 125 -21.29 13.46 33.10
CA ALA A 125 -20.95 14.13 31.85
C ALA A 125 -19.47 14.59 31.82
N LEU A 126 -19.00 15.12 32.94
CA LEU A 126 -17.59 15.49 33.08
C LEU A 126 -16.66 14.26 32.97
N MET A 127 -17.01 13.14 33.60
CA MET A 127 -16.25 11.89 33.49
C MET A 127 -16.20 11.37 32.06
N VAL A 128 -17.31 11.37 31.31
CA VAL A 128 -17.36 10.98 29.90
C VAL A 128 -16.46 11.89 29.05
N ALA A 129 -16.53 13.20 29.28
CA ALA A 129 -15.70 14.17 28.56
C ALA A 129 -14.20 13.92 28.81
N ILE A 130 -13.79 13.76 30.07
CA ILE A 130 -12.38 13.48 30.44
C ILE A 130 -11.95 12.13 29.85
N SER A 131 -12.75 11.08 29.97
CA SER A 131 -12.43 9.76 29.42
C SER A 131 -12.24 9.81 27.90
N THR A 132 -13.15 10.46 27.19
CA THR A 132 -13.05 10.61 25.73
C THR A 132 -11.81 11.41 25.32
N LEU A 133 -11.49 12.48 26.03
CA LEU A 133 -10.32 13.32 25.77
C LEU A 133 -9.02 12.54 26.02
N LEU A 134 -8.95 11.77 27.11
CA LEU A 134 -7.77 10.95 27.42
C LEU A 134 -7.55 9.87 26.37
N ASN A 135 -8.60 9.17 25.96
CA ASN A 135 -8.53 8.17 24.90
C ASN A 135 -8.06 8.77 23.58
N PHE A 136 -8.60 9.95 23.21
CA PHE A 136 -8.17 10.67 22.03
C PHE A 136 -6.69 11.05 22.05
N ILE A 137 -6.20 11.58 23.19
CA ILE A 137 -4.76 11.95 23.35
C ILE A 137 -3.87 10.71 23.29
N GLN A 138 -4.27 9.59 23.92
CA GLN A 138 -3.51 8.35 23.92
C GLN A 138 -3.41 7.76 22.50
N GLU A 139 -4.53 7.73 21.77
CA GLU A 139 -4.58 7.22 20.41
C GLU A 139 -3.72 8.09 19.46
N ALA A 140 -3.83 9.42 19.56
CA ALA A 140 -3.00 10.34 18.78
C ALA A 140 -1.50 10.17 19.03
N ARG A 141 -1.10 9.91 20.29
CA ARG A 141 0.30 9.63 20.63
C ARG A 141 0.76 8.27 20.10
N SER A 142 -0.07 7.25 20.23
CA SER A 142 0.24 5.90 19.73
C SER A 142 0.40 5.88 18.22
N THR A 143 -0.48 6.55 17.49
CA THR A 143 -0.41 6.67 16.03
C THR A 143 0.86 7.41 15.59
N LYS A 144 1.19 8.53 16.22
CA LYS A 144 2.45 9.26 15.94
C LYS A 144 3.70 8.42 16.19
N ALA A 145 3.72 7.62 17.26
CA ALA A 145 4.84 6.72 17.55
C ALA A 145 4.97 5.61 16.50
N ALA A 146 3.85 5.03 16.08
CA ALA A 146 3.83 4.02 15.03
C ALA A 146 4.27 4.60 13.66
N ASP A 147 3.84 5.81 13.33
CA ASP A 147 4.24 6.49 12.09
C ASP A 147 5.73 6.88 12.11
N ALA A 148 6.25 7.31 13.26
CA ALA A 148 7.69 7.56 13.42
C ALA A 148 8.53 6.30 13.23
N LEU A 149 8.07 5.14 13.75
CA LEU A 149 8.74 3.86 13.52
C LEU A 149 8.67 3.42 12.05
N LYS A 150 7.54 3.63 11.38
CA LYS A 150 7.41 3.36 9.94
C LYS A 150 8.34 4.24 9.11
N ALA A 151 8.49 5.52 9.48
CA ALA A 151 9.39 6.45 8.81
C ALA A 151 10.87 6.09 8.99
N MET A 152 11.25 5.37 10.06
CA MET A 152 12.61 4.88 10.27
C MET A 152 12.98 3.70 9.36
N VAL A 153 12.00 2.95 8.86
CA VAL A 153 12.17 1.90 7.86
C VAL A 153 11.87 2.52 6.49
N SER A 154 12.73 3.42 6.04
CA SER A 154 12.65 3.94 4.68
C SER A 154 13.14 2.85 3.71
N ASN A 155 12.22 2.30 2.94
CA ASN A 155 12.61 1.49 1.80
C ASN A 155 13.21 2.42 0.76
N THR A 156 14.44 2.10 0.31
CA THR A 156 15.15 2.84 -0.72
C THR A 156 15.23 2.04 -2.01
N ALA A 157 15.42 2.72 -3.11
CA ALA A 157 15.72 2.12 -4.41
C ALA A 157 16.98 2.76 -4.99
N THR A 158 17.81 1.95 -5.64
CA THR A 158 19.01 2.42 -6.34
C THR A 158 18.63 2.82 -7.76
N VAL A 159 18.71 4.11 -8.07
CA VAL A 159 18.33 4.70 -9.36
C VAL A 159 19.55 5.28 -10.08
N LEU A 160 19.51 5.23 -11.41
CA LEU A 160 20.46 5.91 -12.27
C LEU A 160 19.92 7.30 -12.60
N ARG A 161 20.61 8.34 -12.14
CA ARG A 161 20.25 9.74 -12.44
C ARG A 161 21.50 10.56 -12.76
N VAL A 162 21.31 11.67 -13.44
CA VAL A 162 22.33 12.68 -13.66
C VAL A 162 22.57 13.42 -12.35
N ILE A 163 23.83 13.41 -11.85
CA ILE A 163 24.18 13.91 -10.51
C ILE A 163 24.48 15.41 -10.54
N ASN A 164 25.05 15.91 -11.65
CA ASN A 164 25.49 17.30 -11.75
C ASN A 164 25.20 17.92 -13.13
N ASP A 165 25.33 19.25 -13.18
CA ASP A 165 25.12 20.02 -14.43
C ASP A 165 26.11 19.73 -15.54
N LYS A 166 27.14 18.92 -15.28
CA LYS A 166 28.12 18.47 -16.29
C LYS A 166 27.69 17.19 -17.00
N GLY A 167 26.52 16.63 -16.67
CA GLY A 167 26.00 15.42 -17.27
C GLY A 167 26.65 14.13 -16.75
N GLU A 168 27.36 14.17 -15.60
CA GLU A 168 27.84 12.96 -14.96
C GLU A 168 26.67 12.22 -14.34
N ASN A 169 26.46 10.96 -14.75
CA ASN A 169 25.44 10.08 -14.21
C ASN A 169 26.03 9.14 -13.15
N GLY A 170 25.17 8.65 -12.29
CA GLY A 170 25.56 7.69 -11.26
C GLY A 170 24.37 7.05 -10.55
N TRP A 171 24.67 5.96 -9.88
CA TRP A 171 23.69 5.26 -9.06
C TRP A 171 23.50 5.96 -7.73
N LEU A 172 22.28 6.39 -7.46
CA LEU A 172 21.87 7.06 -6.23
C LEU A 172 20.86 6.22 -5.48
N GLU A 173 20.95 6.22 -4.17
CA GLU A 173 19.96 5.60 -3.32
C GLU A 173 18.91 6.66 -2.91
N ILE A 174 17.66 6.45 -3.32
CA ILE A 174 16.55 7.37 -3.03
C ILE A 174 15.42 6.64 -2.33
N PRO A 175 14.59 7.33 -1.51
CA PRO A 175 13.34 6.79 -1.00
C PRO A 175 12.42 6.35 -2.14
N ILE A 176 11.74 5.21 -1.98
CA ILE A 176 10.87 4.65 -3.04
C ILE A 176 9.71 5.57 -3.42
N ASP A 177 9.28 6.46 -2.51
CA ASP A 177 8.22 7.44 -2.77
C ASP A 177 8.64 8.54 -3.75
N GLN A 178 9.94 8.71 -3.98
CA GLN A 178 10.51 9.68 -4.93
C GLN A 178 10.76 9.10 -6.33
N LEU A 179 10.41 7.83 -6.55
CA LEU A 179 10.48 7.22 -7.88
C LEU A 179 9.44 7.84 -8.80
N VAL A 180 9.85 8.04 -10.05
CA VAL A 180 8.97 8.52 -11.12
C VAL A 180 9.04 7.59 -12.33
N PRO A 181 7.98 7.52 -13.16
CA PRO A 181 8.05 6.82 -14.44
C PRO A 181 9.18 7.38 -15.31
N GLY A 182 9.97 6.47 -15.90
CA GLY A 182 11.18 6.81 -16.64
C GLY A 182 12.47 6.63 -15.84
N ASP A 183 12.44 6.52 -14.51
CA ASP A 183 13.62 6.18 -13.71
C ASP A 183 14.15 4.79 -14.09
N ILE A 184 15.48 4.67 -14.17
CA ILE A 184 16.15 3.38 -14.31
C ILE A 184 16.62 2.93 -12.94
N ILE A 185 16.17 1.75 -12.50
CA ILE A 185 16.54 1.20 -11.20
C ILE A 185 17.36 -0.08 -11.34
N LYS A 186 18.15 -0.34 -10.32
CA LYS A 186 18.92 -1.58 -10.17
C LYS A 186 18.23 -2.45 -9.13
N LEU A 187 18.08 -3.73 -9.46
CA LEU A 187 17.52 -4.76 -8.60
C LEU A 187 18.55 -5.82 -8.28
N ALA A 188 18.54 -6.30 -7.05
CA ALA A 188 19.36 -7.39 -6.55
C ALA A 188 18.52 -8.38 -5.72
N ALA A 189 19.06 -9.56 -5.48
CA ALA A 189 18.40 -10.57 -4.63
C ALA A 189 18.08 -10.03 -3.24
N GLY A 190 16.83 -10.19 -2.80
CA GLY A 190 16.28 -9.68 -1.55
C GLY A 190 15.53 -8.36 -1.69
N ASP A 191 15.66 -7.65 -2.80
CA ASP A 191 14.95 -6.38 -3.01
C ASP A 191 13.46 -6.61 -3.22
N MET A 192 12.66 -5.75 -2.63
CA MET A 192 11.25 -5.62 -2.96
C MET A 192 11.09 -4.66 -4.14
N ILE A 193 10.29 -5.06 -5.13
CA ILE A 193 10.03 -4.26 -6.32
C ILE A 193 9.14 -3.07 -5.95
N PRO A 194 9.65 -1.82 -6.12
CA PRO A 194 9.02 -0.63 -5.53
C PRO A 194 7.94 0.01 -6.43
N ALA A 195 7.86 -0.40 -7.69
CA ALA A 195 6.95 0.15 -8.70
C ALA A 195 6.75 -0.90 -9.81
N ASP A 196 5.89 -0.63 -10.79
CA ASP A 196 5.82 -1.51 -11.96
C ASP A 196 6.97 -1.20 -12.92
N LEU A 197 7.65 -2.23 -13.37
CA LEU A 197 8.92 -2.14 -14.05
C LEU A 197 8.92 -2.90 -15.38
N ARG A 198 9.61 -2.34 -16.36
CA ARG A 198 10.03 -3.00 -17.59
C ARG A 198 11.52 -3.33 -17.51
N ILE A 199 11.88 -4.60 -17.60
CA ILE A 199 13.26 -5.06 -17.50
C ILE A 199 14.02 -4.66 -18.77
N LEU A 200 15.15 -3.99 -18.60
CA LEU A 200 16.08 -3.61 -19.66
C LEU A 200 17.21 -4.63 -19.77
N GLN A 201 17.74 -5.06 -18.62
CA GLN A 201 18.80 -6.09 -18.53
C GLN A 201 18.50 -6.99 -17.33
N ALA A 202 18.75 -8.28 -17.48
CA ALA A 202 18.61 -9.26 -16.40
C ALA A 202 19.69 -10.33 -16.48
N ARG A 203 20.13 -10.82 -15.31
CA ARG A 203 21.00 -11.99 -15.15
C ARG A 203 20.41 -12.90 -14.09
N ASP A 204 19.98 -14.07 -14.50
CA ASP A 204 19.42 -15.13 -13.65
C ASP A 204 18.35 -14.59 -12.68
N LEU A 205 17.50 -13.68 -13.18
CA LEU A 205 16.51 -12.98 -12.39
C LEU A 205 15.29 -13.87 -12.13
N PHE A 206 15.04 -14.19 -10.87
CA PHE A 206 13.84 -14.87 -10.41
C PHE A 206 13.09 -13.99 -9.43
N VAL A 207 11.78 -13.85 -9.65
CA VAL A 207 10.89 -13.00 -8.88
C VAL A 207 9.76 -13.81 -8.27
N ALA A 208 9.56 -13.68 -6.96
CA ALA A 208 8.41 -14.24 -6.26
C ALA A 208 7.21 -13.31 -6.42
N GLN A 209 6.15 -13.83 -7.06
CA GLN A 209 4.91 -13.08 -7.33
C GLN A 209 3.73 -13.59 -6.47
N ALA A 210 4.01 -14.31 -5.40
CA ALA A 210 3.00 -14.92 -4.52
C ALA A 210 1.98 -13.89 -3.96
N SER A 211 2.40 -12.65 -3.76
CA SER A 211 1.53 -11.54 -3.32
C SER A 211 0.44 -11.18 -4.33
N LEU A 212 0.65 -11.45 -5.62
CA LEU A 212 -0.27 -11.11 -6.70
C LEU A 212 -0.98 -12.32 -7.29
N THR A 213 -0.28 -13.43 -7.47
CA THR A 213 -0.80 -14.65 -8.11
C THR A 213 -1.24 -15.73 -7.12
N GLY A 214 -0.74 -15.66 -5.87
CA GLY A 214 -0.89 -16.73 -4.89
C GLY A 214 0.03 -17.93 -5.11
N GLU A 215 0.82 -17.95 -6.20
CA GLU A 215 1.74 -19.03 -6.52
C GLU A 215 3.08 -18.83 -5.80
N SER A 216 3.55 -19.88 -5.12
CA SER A 216 4.78 -19.82 -4.30
C SER A 216 6.06 -19.94 -5.10
N LEU A 217 5.99 -20.44 -6.33
CA LEU A 217 7.19 -20.68 -7.15
C LEU A 217 7.68 -19.36 -7.78
N PRO A 218 8.99 -19.05 -7.67
CA PRO A 218 9.56 -17.90 -8.35
C PRO A 218 9.49 -18.07 -9.87
N VAL A 219 9.22 -16.95 -10.56
CA VAL A 219 9.14 -16.90 -12.02
C VAL A 219 10.41 -16.28 -12.57
N GLU A 220 10.98 -16.89 -13.60
CA GLU A 220 12.13 -16.32 -14.30
C GLU A 220 11.70 -15.09 -15.10
N LYS A 221 12.47 -14.01 -14.99
CA LYS A 221 12.24 -12.76 -15.72
C LYS A 221 13.44 -12.41 -16.60
N ALA A 222 13.16 -11.83 -17.77
CA ALA A 222 14.18 -11.54 -18.78
C ALA A 222 13.94 -10.18 -19.46
N ALA A 223 14.96 -9.62 -20.09
CA ALA A 223 14.85 -8.38 -20.85
C ALA A 223 14.07 -8.53 -22.17
N THR A 224 14.07 -9.73 -22.73
CA THR A 224 13.40 -10.05 -24.00
C THR A 224 12.25 -11.00 -23.77
N THR A 225 11.14 -10.75 -24.42
CA THR A 225 9.97 -11.63 -24.40
C THR A 225 10.28 -12.95 -25.12
N ARG A 226 10.14 -14.07 -24.40
CA ARG A 226 10.25 -15.42 -24.98
C ARG A 226 8.96 -15.83 -25.70
N GLN A 227 7.82 -15.31 -25.24
CA GLN A 227 6.50 -15.57 -25.82
C GLN A 227 5.76 -14.24 -25.99
N PRO A 228 5.64 -13.71 -27.22
CA PRO A 228 5.01 -12.41 -27.45
C PRO A 228 3.47 -12.40 -27.27
N GLU A 229 2.84 -13.55 -27.18
CA GLU A 229 1.37 -13.71 -27.12
C GLU A 229 0.88 -14.07 -25.72
N HIS A 230 1.32 -13.37 -24.67
CA HIS A 230 0.71 -13.52 -23.35
C HIS A 230 -0.62 -12.77 -23.30
N SER A 231 -1.64 -13.43 -22.79
CA SER A 231 -2.93 -12.80 -22.49
C SER A 231 -2.98 -12.18 -21.08
N ASN A 232 -2.05 -12.59 -20.20
CA ASN A 232 -1.96 -12.13 -18.81
C ASN A 232 -0.64 -11.39 -18.58
N PRO A 233 -0.67 -10.10 -18.20
CA PRO A 233 0.54 -9.33 -17.92
C PRO A 233 1.45 -9.92 -16.84
N LEU A 234 0.90 -10.63 -15.85
CA LEU A 234 1.69 -11.26 -14.78
C LEU A 234 2.59 -12.39 -15.27
N GLU A 235 2.27 -12.98 -16.42
CA GLU A 235 3.05 -14.04 -17.06
C GLU A 235 4.16 -13.50 -17.99
N CYS A 236 4.12 -12.19 -18.30
CA CYS A 236 5.13 -11.58 -19.16
C CYS A 236 6.53 -11.65 -18.53
N ASP A 237 7.50 -12.15 -19.28
CA ASP A 237 8.90 -12.28 -18.84
C ASP A 237 9.54 -10.93 -18.54
N THR A 238 9.13 -9.89 -19.26
CA THR A 238 9.76 -8.57 -19.28
C THR A 238 9.24 -7.60 -18.24
N LEU A 239 8.16 -7.95 -17.53
CA LEU A 239 7.51 -7.10 -16.53
C LEU A 239 7.71 -7.62 -15.11
N CYS A 240 7.96 -6.68 -14.23
CA CYS A 240 7.91 -6.90 -12.78
C CYS A 240 6.92 -5.93 -12.15
N PHE A 241 6.19 -6.37 -11.13
CA PHE A 241 5.10 -5.61 -10.53
C PHE A 241 5.41 -5.23 -9.09
N MET A 242 4.91 -4.07 -8.68
CA MET A 242 5.03 -3.55 -7.32
C MET A 242 4.58 -4.57 -6.28
N GLY A 243 5.36 -4.71 -5.19
CA GLY A 243 5.06 -5.61 -4.07
C GLY A 243 5.49 -7.06 -4.28
N THR A 244 6.16 -7.37 -5.39
CA THR A 244 6.86 -8.65 -5.61
C THR A 244 8.31 -8.56 -5.13
N THR A 245 9.00 -9.70 -4.96
CA THR A 245 10.35 -9.73 -4.38
C THR A 245 11.31 -10.47 -5.28
N VAL A 246 12.52 -9.93 -5.46
CA VAL A 246 13.62 -10.58 -6.18
C VAL A 246 14.18 -11.71 -5.31
N VAL A 247 14.07 -12.94 -5.79
CA VAL A 247 14.59 -14.13 -5.08
C VAL A 247 16.07 -14.34 -5.39
N SER A 248 16.44 -14.20 -6.65
CA SER A 248 17.83 -14.35 -7.11
C SER A 248 18.10 -13.52 -8.35
N GLY A 249 19.38 -13.34 -8.65
CA GLY A 249 19.85 -12.61 -9.82
C GLY A 249 19.92 -11.10 -9.62
N THR A 250 20.16 -10.40 -10.72
CA THR A 250 20.24 -8.93 -10.79
C THR A 250 19.58 -8.42 -12.05
N ALA A 251 19.04 -7.20 -11.99
CA ALA A 251 18.45 -6.56 -13.16
C ALA A 251 18.65 -5.05 -13.15
N GLN A 252 18.55 -4.47 -14.35
CA GLN A 252 18.26 -3.05 -14.55
C GLN A 252 16.90 -2.95 -15.21
N ALA A 253 16.05 -2.09 -14.69
CA ALA A 253 14.67 -1.96 -15.15
C ALA A 253 14.24 -0.50 -15.17
N MET A 254 13.35 -0.15 -16.09
CA MET A 254 12.72 1.15 -16.17
C MET A 254 11.41 1.13 -15.41
N VAL A 255 11.16 2.16 -14.62
CA VAL A 255 9.87 2.40 -13.96
C VAL A 255 8.84 2.81 -15.00
N ILE A 256 7.77 2.03 -15.14
CA ILE A 256 6.68 2.30 -16.11
C ILE A 256 5.41 2.82 -15.46
N ALA A 257 5.17 2.51 -14.19
CA ALA A 257 4.04 3.04 -13.44
C ALA A 257 4.39 3.14 -11.94
N THR A 258 3.82 4.13 -11.26
CA THR A 258 4.05 4.43 -9.84
C THR A 258 2.73 4.60 -9.08
N GLY A 259 2.75 4.34 -7.77
CA GLY A 259 1.66 4.61 -6.83
C GLY A 259 0.33 3.99 -7.23
N ALA A 260 -0.70 4.82 -7.34
CA ALA A 260 -2.05 4.40 -7.70
C ALA A 260 -2.18 3.82 -9.12
N ASN A 261 -1.23 4.16 -10.01
CA ASN A 261 -1.24 3.70 -11.40
C ASN A 261 -0.57 2.33 -11.58
N THR A 262 0.09 1.79 -10.55
CA THR A 262 0.65 0.44 -10.59
C THR A 262 -0.46 -0.60 -10.61
N TRP A 263 -0.12 -1.79 -11.06
CA TRP A 263 -1.01 -2.95 -11.01
C TRP A 263 -1.60 -3.18 -9.62
N PHE A 264 -0.75 -3.16 -8.61
CA PHE A 264 -1.15 -3.31 -7.22
C PHE A 264 -2.00 -2.12 -6.73
N GLY A 265 -1.65 -0.89 -7.10
CA GLY A 265 -2.39 0.32 -6.75
C GLY A 265 -3.81 0.33 -7.30
N GLN A 266 -3.99 -0.10 -8.54
CA GLN A 266 -5.31 -0.22 -9.19
C GLN A 266 -6.19 -1.30 -8.52
N LEU A 267 -5.61 -2.42 -8.12
CA LEU A 267 -6.34 -3.46 -7.40
C LEU A 267 -6.74 -2.99 -5.99
N ALA A 268 -5.82 -2.36 -5.26
CA ALA A 268 -6.07 -1.84 -3.92
C ALA A 268 -7.16 -0.74 -3.91
N GLY A 269 -7.15 0.15 -4.90
CA GLY A 269 -8.16 1.20 -5.06
C GLY A 269 -9.57 0.64 -5.20
N ARG A 270 -9.75 -0.41 -5.99
CA ARG A 270 -11.05 -1.05 -6.21
C ARG A 270 -11.60 -1.78 -4.99
N VAL A 271 -10.73 -2.45 -4.23
CA VAL A 271 -11.15 -3.10 -2.98
C VAL A 271 -11.67 -2.05 -1.99
N SER A 272 -11.00 -0.89 -1.91
CA SER A 272 -11.42 0.22 -1.06
C SER A 272 -12.76 0.85 -1.51
N GLU A 273 -13.02 0.93 -2.80
CA GLU A 273 -14.30 1.43 -3.34
C GLU A 273 -15.46 0.47 -3.03
N GLN A 274 -15.25 -0.84 -3.15
CA GLN A 274 -16.27 -1.85 -2.83
C GLN A 274 -16.62 -1.91 -1.34
N GLU A 275 -15.66 -1.63 -0.45
CA GLU A 275 -15.93 -1.53 0.99
C GLU A 275 -16.66 -0.24 1.37
N SER A 276 -16.60 0.80 0.56
CA SER A 276 -17.26 2.08 0.82
C SER A 276 -18.70 2.16 0.29
N GLU A 277 -19.15 1.22 -0.54
CA GLU A 277 -20.57 1.12 -0.91
C GLU A 277 -21.36 0.46 0.23
N PRO A 278 -22.27 1.21 0.91
CA PRO A 278 -23.14 0.61 1.92
C PRO A 278 -24.05 -0.38 1.20
N ASN A 279 -24.03 -1.65 1.64
CA ASN A 279 -25.02 -2.65 1.21
C ASN A 279 -26.42 -2.06 1.41
N ALA A 280 -27.06 -1.72 0.29
CA ALA A 280 -28.45 -1.29 0.25
C ALA A 280 -29.40 -2.47 0.49
#